data_ac9f9c2a911de0ce0845c8d77f7c31a9
#
_entry.id   ac9f9c2a911de0ce0845c8d77f7c31a9
#
_cell.length_a   1.000
_cell.length_b   1.000
_cell.length_c   1.000
_cell.angle_alpha   90.00
_cell.angle_beta   90.00
_cell.angle_gamma   90.00
#
_symmetry.space_group_name_H-M   'P 1'
#
loop_
_entity.id
_entity.type
_entity.pdbx_description
1 polymer ?
#
loop_
_entity_poly.entity_id
_entity_poly.type
_entity_poly.pdbx_seq_one_letter_code
_entity_poly.pdbx_strand_id
1 'polypeptide(L)'
;MSIPRLPHQWHHLDRRTTLAQQGCALHRYLRDCVLPFSPHYRALFRERGLTAGDFHSVADLKKLPFTRKEDLLPTPENPRRTLDFALAPDAALLARRPSVMLRALLRGRARVRDELEREWRPVFMTSTTGRSTEPVPFLYTRHDIGNLGLGAGRIVEIGGVRPDERMVNLFPFAPHLAFWYMYYAGLDRNVFALATGGGKVMGTEGNIRAILKLQPQILVAMPTFLYHVLQLAAEQKLRFEGLRILVLGGEKVPPGIRGKLAALCEQLGSPGVRIMATYGFTEAKLAWTECPVAPGETPPGYHLYPDQGIVEIIDPETGEPVPDGQGGEIVWTPLDQRGTVVLRYRTGDRSEHGVTWEPCPCCGRRMPRLVGKISRVSDVRSLRFQKVKGTIVDFNELERALDDLPGIGAWQIELRKAHDDPLDLDEINLHVAPAGDVPQDALEATLRETLHARFEIRPNRILFHSPADLRALQKVGVALKEQKVVDRRPEASSGPAGGGESLPPPRESRP
;
A
#
# COMPACT_ATOMS: atom_id res chain seq x y z
N MET A 1 14.31 -3.50 -25.55
CA MET A 1 15.15 -2.36 -25.07
C MET A 1 14.63 -2.00 -23.71
N SER A 2 15.42 -2.22 -22.65
CA SER A 2 15.08 -1.62 -21.36
C SER A 2 15.02 -0.11 -21.58
N ILE A 3 14.00 0.53 -21.02
CA ILE A 3 13.96 1.98 -20.89
C ILE A 3 15.29 2.37 -20.22
N PRO A 4 16.02 3.37 -20.71
CA PRO A 4 17.24 3.80 -20.04
C PRO A 4 16.87 4.07 -18.58
N ARG A 5 17.36 3.22 -17.68
CA ARG A 5 17.21 3.48 -16.24
C ARG A 5 17.84 4.84 -16.01
N LEU A 6 17.16 5.70 -15.26
CA LEU A 6 17.75 6.95 -14.82
C LEU A 6 19.10 6.58 -14.18
N PRO A 7 20.19 7.24 -14.54
CA PRO A 7 21.52 6.94 -14.02
C PRO A 7 21.54 6.98 -12.49
N HIS A 8 22.66 6.59 -11.87
CA HIS A 8 22.84 6.63 -10.40
C HIS A 8 22.47 7.96 -9.72
N GLN A 9 22.20 9.00 -10.51
CA GLN A 9 21.79 10.36 -10.08
C GLN A 9 20.28 10.63 -10.22
N TRP A 10 19.44 9.60 -10.31
CA TRP A 10 17.97 9.73 -10.47
C TRP A 10 17.30 10.69 -9.47
N HIS A 11 17.90 10.91 -8.31
CA HIS A 11 17.43 11.79 -7.24
C HIS A 11 17.97 13.23 -7.30
N HIS A 12 18.71 13.59 -8.35
CA HIS A 12 19.23 14.94 -8.54
C HIS A 12 18.52 15.73 -9.67
N LEU A 13 17.66 15.07 -10.45
CA LEU A 13 16.98 15.71 -11.56
C LEU A 13 15.95 16.72 -11.05
N ASP A 14 15.88 17.86 -11.74
CA ASP A 14 14.80 18.83 -11.52
C ASP A 14 13.45 18.32 -12.06
N ARG A 15 12.38 19.01 -11.65
CA ARG A 15 10.99 18.68 -12.04
C ARG A 15 10.81 18.63 -13.56
N ARG A 16 11.29 19.64 -14.27
CA ARG A 16 11.10 19.76 -15.73
C ARG A 16 11.76 18.60 -16.46
N THR A 17 13.00 18.30 -16.11
CA THR A 17 13.77 17.20 -16.69
C THR A 17 13.12 15.85 -16.37
N THR A 18 12.66 15.64 -15.13
CA THR A 18 11.98 14.41 -14.72
C THR A 18 10.70 14.20 -15.51
N LEU A 19 9.82 15.21 -15.61
CA LEU A 19 8.56 15.10 -16.35
C LEU A 19 8.78 14.86 -17.85
N ALA A 20 9.80 15.51 -18.45
CA ALA A 20 10.17 15.27 -19.84
C ALA A 20 10.64 13.82 -20.06
N GLN A 21 11.46 13.28 -19.16
CA GLN A 21 11.93 11.89 -19.24
C GLN A 21 10.78 10.90 -19.04
N GLN A 22 9.85 11.17 -18.13
CA GLN A 22 8.65 10.35 -17.93
C GLN A 22 7.76 10.35 -19.19
N GLY A 23 7.55 11.48 -19.84
CA GLY A 23 6.81 11.56 -21.11
C GLY A 23 7.45 10.70 -22.20
N CYS A 24 8.77 10.82 -22.38
CA CYS A 24 9.52 9.99 -23.32
C CYS A 24 9.47 8.49 -22.97
N ALA A 25 9.53 8.16 -21.68
CA ALA A 25 9.45 6.77 -21.20
C ALA A 25 8.05 6.19 -21.42
N LEU A 26 7.00 6.96 -21.12
CA LEU A 26 5.60 6.58 -21.36
C LEU A 26 5.35 6.28 -22.84
N HIS A 27 5.72 7.21 -23.73
CA HIS A 27 5.59 7.01 -25.17
C HIS A 27 6.25 5.70 -25.64
N ARG A 28 7.52 5.47 -25.24
CA ARG A 28 8.24 4.24 -25.59
C ARG A 28 7.62 3.00 -25.00
N TYR A 29 7.17 3.07 -23.73
CA TYR A 29 6.56 1.95 -23.04
C TYR A 29 5.24 1.54 -23.71
N LEU A 30 4.39 2.50 -24.06
CA LEU A 30 3.16 2.24 -24.81
C LEU A 30 3.45 1.65 -26.19
N ARG A 31 4.37 2.26 -26.97
CA ARG A 31 4.70 1.84 -28.34
C ARG A 31 5.37 0.46 -28.39
N ASP A 32 6.34 0.20 -27.50
CA ASP A 32 7.22 -0.96 -27.62
C ASP A 32 6.79 -2.15 -26.75
N CYS A 33 5.99 -1.94 -25.73
CA CYS A 33 5.63 -2.98 -24.76
C CYS A 33 4.13 -3.18 -24.61
N VAL A 34 3.39 -2.14 -24.26
CA VAL A 34 1.98 -2.29 -23.90
C VAL A 34 1.12 -2.61 -25.12
N LEU A 35 1.11 -1.75 -26.13
CA LEU A 35 0.24 -1.90 -27.29
C LEU A 35 0.57 -3.14 -28.15
N PRO A 36 1.84 -3.52 -28.36
CA PRO A 36 2.11 -4.73 -29.11
C PRO A 36 1.69 -6.02 -28.41
N PHE A 37 1.68 -6.04 -27.05
CA PHE A 37 1.59 -7.27 -26.29
C PHE A 37 0.41 -7.36 -25.31
N SER A 38 -0.44 -6.32 -25.19
CA SER A 38 -1.68 -6.37 -24.44
C SER A 38 -2.89 -6.35 -25.39
N PRO A 39 -3.66 -7.43 -25.46
CA PRO A 39 -4.93 -7.42 -26.19
C PRO A 39 -5.91 -6.38 -25.62
N HIS A 40 -5.98 -6.27 -24.29
CA HIS A 40 -6.84 -5.31 -23.59
C HIS A 40 -6.55 -3.87 -24.02
N TYR A 41 -5.29 -3.42 -23.90
CA TYR A 41 -4.94 -2.03 -24.24
C TYR A 41 -5.01 -1.77 -25.75
N ARG A 42 -4.75 -2.76 -26.62
CA ARG A 42 -4.98 -2.60 -28.06
C ARG A 42 -6.45 -2.35 -28.39
N ALA A 43 -7.35 -3.09 -27.76
CA ALA A 43 -8.79 -2.90 -27.95
C ALA A 43 -9.23 -1.51 -27.44
N LEU A 44 -8.83 -1.14 -26.23
CA LEU A 44 -9.11 0.16 -25.63
C LEU A 44 -8.63 1.34 -26.48
N PHE A 45 -7.40 1.27 -26.99
CA PHE A 45 -6.82 2.34 -27.81
C PHE A 45 -7.54 2.46 -29.15
N ARG A 46 -7.91 1.32 -29.78
CA ARG A 46 -8.69 1.30 -31.03
C ARG A 46 -10.07 1.90 -30.84
N GLU A 47 -10.76 1.51 -29.78
CA GLU A 47 -12.09 2.04 -29.43
C GLU A 47 -12.08 3.55 -29.28
N ARG A 48 -11.01 4.10 -28.69
CA ARG A 48 -10.86 5.54 -28.44
C ARG A 48 -10.15 6.31 -29.56
N GLY A 49 -9.76 5.65 -30.64
CA GLY A 49 -9.01 6.29 -31.73
C GLY A 49 -7.61 6.77 -31.33
N LEU A 50 -7.01 6.18 -30.28
CA LEU A 50 -5.72 6.59 -29.75
C LEU A 50 -4.59 5.71 -30.28
N THR A 51 -3.40 6.30 -30.33
CA THR A 51 -2.12 5.64 -30.67
C THR A 51 -1.06 5.96 -29.63
N ALA A 52 0.08 5.29 -29.66
CA ALA A 52 1.21 5.70 -28.83
C ALA A 52 1.70 7.12 -29.13
N GLY A 53 1.50 7.60 -30.38
CA GLY A 53 1.86 8.93 -30.82
C GLY A 53 1.08 10.06 -30.16
N ASP A 54 -0.01 9.76 -29.43
CA ASP A 54 -0.80 10.75 -28.70
C ASP A 54 -0.27 11.03 -27.28
N PHE A 55 0.81 10.32 -26.87
CA PHE A 55 1.37 10.37 -25.52
C PHE A 55 2.83 10.84 -25.54
N HIS A 56 3.05 12.14 -25.41
CA HIS A 56 4.38 12.76 -25.38
C HIS A 56 4.74 13.35 -24.02
N SER A 57 3.75 13.54 -23.16
CA SER A 57 3.90 14.09 -21.82
C SER A 57 3.09 13.31 -20.78
N VAL A 58 3.39 13.52 -19.51
CA VAL A 58 2.61 12.96 -18.39
C VAL A 58 1.15 13.45 -18.43
N ALA A 59 0.92 14.69 -18.86
CA ALA A 59 -0.42 15.26 -18.96
C ALA A 59 -1.34 14.54 -19.98
N ASP A 60 -0.75 13.82 -20.96
CA ASP A 60 -1.51 13.07 -21.94
C ASP A 60 -2.19 11.82 -21.34
N LEU A 61 -1.80 11.38 -20.15
CA LEU A 61 -2.44 10.26 -19.46
C LEU A 61 -3.94 10.47 -19.27
N LYS A 62 -4.41 11.72 -19.14
CA LYS A 62 -5.85 12.02 -19.05
C LYS A 62 -6.69 11.53 -20.23
N LYS A 63 -6.08 11.23 -21.39
CA LYS A 63 -6.74 10.64 -22.56
C LYS A 63 -7.14 9.18 -22.32
N LEU A 64 -6.48 8.47 -21.37
CA LEU A 64 -6.83 7.12 -20.98
C LEU A 64 -7.89 7.11 -19.87
N PRO A 65 -8.81 6.15 -19.88
CA PRO A 65 -9.70 5.92 -18.75
C PRO A 65 -8.90 5.41 -17.55
N PHE A 66 -9.50 5.50 -16.39
CA PHE A 66 -8.96 4.86 -15.19
C PHE A 66 -9.14 3.35 -15.24
N THR A 67 -8.16 2.63 -14.71
CA THR A 67 -8.31 1.23 -14.34
C THR A 67 -8.64 1.17 -12.84
N ARG A 68 -9.62 0.34 -12.47
CA ARG A 68 -10.01 0.10 -11.08
C ARG A 68 -9.80 -1.36 -10.72
N LYS A 69 -9.87 -1.69 -9.44
CA LYS A 69 -9.72 -3.08 -8.98
C LYS A 69 -10.79 -3.99 -9.58
N GLU A 70 -12.02 -3.49 -9.71
CA GLU A 70 -13.17 -4.21 -10.27
C GLU A 70 -12.95 -4.61 -11.73
N ASP A 71 -12.15 -3.82 -12.48
CA ASP A 71 -11.80 -4.13 -13.87
C ASP A 71 -10.89 -5.35 -14.01
N LEU A 72 -10.19 -5.72 -12.95
CA LEU A 72 -9.31 -6.88 -12.90
C LEU A 72 -10.00 -8.15 -12.42
N LEU A 73 -11.18 -8.04 -11.79
CA LEU A 73 -11.87 -9.18 -11.20
C LEU A 73 -12.45 -10.09 -12.29
N PRO A 74 -12.45 -11.43 -12.07
CA PRO A 74 -13.14 -12.37 -12.94
C PRO A 74 -14.63 -12.02 -13.07
N THR A 75 -15.20 -12.26 -14.25
CA THR A 75 -16.64 -12.20 -14.48
C THR A 75 -17.13 -13.55 -15.01
N PRO A 76 -18.45 -13.84 -14.96
CA PRO A 76 -18.97 -15.07 -15.55
C PRO A 76 -18.61 -15.24 -17.04
N GLU A 77 -18.56 -14.14 -17.78
CA GLU A 77 -18.23 -14.12 -19.23
C GLU A 77 -16.71 -14.22 -19.46
N ASN A 78 -15.90 -13.76 -18.50
CA ASN A 78 -14.43 -13.81 -18.58
C ASN A 78 -13.81 -14.22 -17.23
N PRO A 79 -13.78 -15.51 -16.92
CA PRO A 79 -13.18 -16.03 -15.67
C PRO A 79 -11.66 -15.80 -15.57
N ARG A 80 -11.01 -15.41 -16.67
CA ARG A 80 -9.56 -15.13 -16.74
C ARG A 80 -9.24 -13.66 -16.98
N ARG A 81 -10.19 -12.75 -16.71
CA ARG A 81 -10.06 -11.31 -16.99
C ARG A 81 -8.76 -10.70 -16.45
N THR A 82 -8.28 -11.12 -15.30
CA THR A 82 -7.01 -10.66 -14.73
C THR A 82 -5.82 -10.88 -15.69
N LEU A 83 -5.85 -11.95 -16.51
CA LEU A 83 -4.79 -12.25 -17.47
C LEU A 83 -4.80 -11.33 -18.68
N ASP A 84 -5.89 -10.63 -18.99
CA ASP A 84 -5.97 -9.67 -20.10
C ASP A 84 -5.06 -8.46 -19.85
N PHE A 85 -4.72 -8.21 -18.58
CA PHE A 85 -3.77 -7.18 -18.16
C PHE A 85 -2.32 -7.66 -18.14
N ALA A 86 -2.05 -8.96 -18.39
CA ALA A 86 -0.70 -9.48 -18.54
C ALA A 86 -0.20 -9.26 -19.95
N LEU A 87 1.05 -8.81 -20.08
CA LEU A 87 1.66 -8.70 -21.41
C LEU A 87 1.99 -10.08 -21.96
N ALA A 88 1.45 -10.41 -23.13
CA ALA A 88 1.69 -11.67 -23.85
C ALA A 88 2.48 -11.37 -25.13
N PRO A 89 3.81 -11.45 -25.10
CA PRO A 89 4.63 -11.10 -26.27
C PRO A 89 4.46 -12.11 -27.40
N ASP A 90 4.25 -11.59 -28.61
CA ASP A 90 4.31 -12.37 -29.82
C ASP A 90 5.77 -12.59 -30.23
N ALA A 91 6.21 -13.84 -30.25
CA ALA A 91 7.58 -14.20 -30.60
C ALA A 91 7.96 -13.76 -32.02
N ALA A 92 7.02 -13.78 -33.00
CA ALA A 92 7.27 -13.33 -34.36
C ALA A 92 7.45 -11.82 -34.45
N LEU A 93 6.65 -11.05 -33.71
CA LEU A 93 6.82 -9.59 -33.58
C LEU A 93 8.14 -9.23 -32.91
N LEU A 94 8.52 -9.94 -31.85
CA LEU A 94 9.81 -9.72 -31.19
C LEU A 94 10.99 -10.02 -32.11
N ALA A 95 10.95 -11.14 -32.83
CA ALA A 95 12.01 -11.55 -33.78
C ALA A 95 12.24 -10.55 -34.90
N ARG A 96 11.19 -9.86 -35.36
CA ARG A 96 11.25 -8.85 -36.45
C ARG A 96 11.80 -7.48 -35.97
N ARG A 97 12.00 -7.26 -34.71
CA ARG A 97 12.55 -6.00 -34.20
C ARG A 97 14.02 -5.83 -34.67
N PRO A 98 14.40 -4.70 -35.28
CA PRO A 98 15.77 -4.48 -35.75
C PRO A 98 16.82 -4.68 -34.62
N SER A 99 16.52 -4.24 -33.43
CA SER A 99 17.39 -4.41 -32.27
C SER A 99 17.56 -5.87 -31.83
N VAL A 100 16.53 -6.70 -31.99
CA VAL A 100 16.59 -8.13 -31.70
C VAL A 100 17.36 -8.85 -32.80
N MET A 101 17.13 -8.51 -34.05
CA MET A 101 17.87 -9.05 -35.22
C MET A 101 19.36 -8.74 -35.07
N LEU A 102 19.74 -7.50 -34.78
CA LEU A 102 21.14 -7.10 -34.62
C LEU A 102 21.78 -7.86 -33.45
N ARG A 103 21.10 -7.97 -32.29
CA ARG A 103 21.61 -8.76 -31.16
C ARG A 103 21.76 -10.24 -31.52
N ALA A 104 20.80 -10.82 -32.27
CA ALA A 104 20.87 -12.21 -32.69
C ALA A 104 22.06 -12.47 -33.63
N LEU A 105 22.38 -11.50 -34.50
CA LEU A 105 23.55 -11.55 -35.36
C LEU A 105 24.87 -11.47 -34.56
N LEU A 106 24.93 -10.55 -33.57
CA LEU A 106 26.15 -10.29 -32.77
C LEU A 106 26.39 -11.32 -31.65
N ARG A 107 25.35 -11.85 -31.05
CA ARG A 107 25.43 -12.67 -29.83
C ARG A 107 24.91 -14.09 -30.00
N GLY A 108 24.37 -14.43 -31.17
CA GLY A 108 23.75 -15.71 -31.46
C GLY A 108 22.26 -15.79 -31.08
N ARG A 109 21.48 -16.51 -31.92
CA ARG A 109 20.02 -16.63 -31.79
C ARG A 109 19.59 -17.29 -30.47
N ALA A 110 20.30 -18.31 -30.02
CA ALA A 110 19.96 -19.06 -28.79
C ALA A 110 20.04 -18.16 -27.56
N ARG A 111 21.12 -17.37 -27.44
CA ARG A 111 21.31 -16.43 -26.35
C ARG A 111 20.26 -15.32 -26.31
N VAL A 112 19.91 -14.78 -27.47
CA VAL A 112 18.88 -13.73 -27.57
C VAL A 112 17.51 -14.29 -27.24
N ARG A 113 17.20 -15.54 -27.61
CA ARG A 113 15.96 -16.20 -27.19
C ARG A 113 15.87 -16.32 -25.68
N ASP A 114 16.92 -16.78 -25.03
CA ASP A 114 16.98 -16.89 -23.56
C ASP A 114 16.84 -15.50 -22.87
N GLU A 115 17.50 -14.46 -23.41
CA GLU A 115 17.33 -13.08 -22.94
C GLU A 115 15.87 -12.61 -23.03
N LEU A 116 15.17 -12.91 -24.13
CA LEU A 116 13.76 -12.56 -24.33
C LEU A 116 12.83 -13.36 -23.42
N GLU A 117 13.09 -14.65 -23.22
CA GLU A 117 12.31 -15.45 -22.28
C GLU A 117 12.42 -14.89 -20.86
N ARG A 118 13.61 -14.52 -20.42
CA ARG A 118 13.82 -13.88 -19.10
C ARG A 118 13.13 -12.53 -18.98
N GLU A 119 13.08 -11.76 -20.06
CA GLU A 119 12.39 -10.45 -20.07
C GLU A 119 10.86 -10.59 -19.97
N TRP A 120 10.27 -11.61 -20.60
CA TRP A 120 8.83 -11.66 -20.85
C TRP A 120 8.09 -12.80 -20.16
N ARG A 121 8.75 -13.90 -19.82
CA ARG A 121 8.11 -15.06 -19.21
C ARG A 121 7.77 -14.78 -17.75
N PRO A 122 6.49 -14.91 -17.31
CA PRO A 122 6.14 -14.83 -15.91
C PRO A 122 6.80 -15.95 -15.10
N VAL A 123 7.43 -15.60 -13.99
CA VAL A 123 8.17 -16.53 -13.11
C VAL A 123 7.81 -16.37 -11.64
N PHE A 124 7.05 -15.34 -11.29
CA PHE A 124 6.67 -15.04 -9.93
C PHE A 124 5.29 -14.35 -9.90
N MET A 125 4.59 -14.48 -8.78
CA MET A 125 3.26 -13.91 -8.59
C MET A 125 3.12 -13.39 -7.16
N THR A 126 2.49 -12.22 -7.02
CA THR A 126 1.90 -11.77 -5.76
C THR A 126 0.40 -11.57 -5.93
N SER A 127 -0.33 -11.46 -4.84
CA SER A 127 -1.76 -11.16 -4.85
C SER A 127 -2.12 -10.04 -3.87
N THR A 128 -3.22 -9.36 -4.14
CA THR A 128 -3.79 -8.38 -3.22
C THR A 128 -4.34 -9.08 -1.96
N THR A 129 -4.49 -8.35 -0.85
CA THR A 129 -4.91 -8.93 0.44
C THR A 129 -6.38 -9.33 0.54
N GLY A 130 -7.21 -9.03 -0.47
CA GLY A 130 -8.60 -9.51 -0.58
C GLY A 130 -9.53 -9.24 0.59
N ARG A 131 -9.41 -8.10 1.30
CA ARG A 131 -10.27 -7.79 2.47
C ARG A 131 -11.76 -7.65 2.14
N SER A 132 -12.10 -7.16 0.96
CA SER A 132 -13.47 -6.88 0.52
C SER A 132 -13.88 -7.63 -0.75
N THR A 133 -12.92 -8.25 -1.44
CA THR A 133 -13.13 -8.92 -2.72
C THR A 133 -12.13 -10.05 -2.89
N GLU A 134 -12.32 -10.90 -3.89
CA GLU A 134 -11.36 -11.94 -4.24
C GLU A 134 -9.93 -11.37 -4.46
N PRO A 135 -8.87 -12.07 -3.99
CA PRO A 135 -7.49 -11.66 -4.23
C PRO A 135 -7.16 -11.61 -5.72
N VAL A 136 -6.64 -10.48 -6.18
CA VAL A 136 -6.22 -10.30 -7.58
C VAL A 136 -4.74 -10.68 -7.72
N PRO A 137 -4.38 -11.65 -8.60
CA PRO A 137 -3.00 -12.04 -8.86
C PRO A 137 -2.29 -11.03 -9.78
N PHE A 138 -1.03 -10.75 -9.45
CA PHE A 138 -0.12 -9.94 -10.26
C PHE A 138 1.09 -10.75 -10.65
N LEU A 139 1.31 -10.89 -11.95
CA LEU A 139 2.39 -11.67 -12.54
C LEU A 139 3.65 -10.82 -12.69
N TYR A 140 4.80 -11.43 -12.42
CA TYR A 140 6.13 -10.84 -12.56
C TYR A 140 6.99 -11.67 -13.49
N THR A 141 7.69 -11.01 -14.40
CA THR A 141 8.78 -11.60 -15.15
C THR A 141 10.11 -11.44 -14.40
N ARG A 142 11.19 -12.02 -14.93
CA ARG A 142 12.53 -11.77 -14.39
C ARG A 142 12.92 -10.28 -14.47
N HIS A 143 12.43 -9.57 -15.50
CA HIS A 143 12.60 -8.13 -15.64
C HIS A 143 11.90 -7.37 -14.51
N ASP A 144 10.63 -7.72 -14.21
CA ASP A 144 9.88 -7.13 -13.11
C ASP A 144 10.55 -7.36 -11.75
N ILE A 145 11.11 -8.56 -11.52
CA ILE A 145 11.87 -8.87 -10.29
C ILE A 145 13.11 -7.96 -10.20
N GLY A 146 13.80 -7.70 -11.32
CA GLY A 146 14.91 -6.75 -11.35
C GLY A 146 14.47 -5.32 -10.98
N ASN A 147 13.32 -4.86 -11.48
CA ASN A 147 12.75 -3.55 -11.13
C ASN A 147 12.30 -3.51 -9.66
N LEU A 148 11.72 -4.60 -9.17
CA LEU A 148 11.35 -4.75 -7.75
C LEU A 148 12.59 -4.63 -6.86
N GLY A 149 13.67 -5.34 -7.17
CA GLY A 149 14.95 -5.25 -6.45
C GLY A 149 15.51 -3.85 -6.45
N LEU A 150 15.54 -3.17 -7.61
CA LEU A 150 16.00 -1.79 -7.73
C LEU A 150 15.18 -0.83 -6.84
N GLY A 151 13.84 -0.92 -6.89
CA GLY A 151 12.96 -0.09 -6.05
C GLY A 151 13.15 -0.38 -4.56
N ALA A 152 13.25 -1.65 -4.20
CA ALA A 152 13.47 -2.11 -2.83
C ALA A 152 14.84 -1.68 -2.29
N GLY A 153 15.88 -1.75 -3.11
CA GLY A 153 17.23 -1.27 -2.77
C GLY A 153 17.27 0.23 -2.45
N ARG A 154 16.36 1.02 -3.02
CA ARG A 154 16.22 2.45 -2.68
C ARG A 154 15.74 2.70 -1.26
N ILE A 155 14.94 1.77 -0.66
CA ILE A 155 14.59 1.86 0.76
C ILE A 155 15.86 1.77 1.62
N VAL A 156 16.74 0.82 1.30
CA VAL A 156 18.03 0.63 1.97
C VAL A 156 18.92 1.86 1.83
N GLU A 157 18.98 2.42 0.62
CA GLU A 157 19.77 3.63 0.31
C GLU A 157 19.25 4.87 1.03
N ILE A 158 17.93 5.13 0.99
CA ILE A 158 17.30 6.26 1.67
C ILE A 158 17.42 6.11 3.18
N GLY A 159 17.31 4.88 3.70
CA GLY A 159 17.55 4.55 5.10
C GLY A 159 18.99 4.76 5.56
N GLY A 160 19.94 4.93 4.64
CA GLY A 160 21.37 5.04 4.97
C GLY A 160 21.88 3.78 5.67
N VAL A 161 21.42 2.61 5.21
CA VAL A 161 21.86 1.32 5.73
C VAL A 161 23.25 1.01 5.21
N ARG A 162 24.15 0.60 6.10
CA ARG A 162 25.52 0.29 5.79
C ARG A 162 25.70 -1.18 5.40
N PRO A 163 26.67 -1.54 4.56
CA PRO A 163 26.90 -2.92 4.14
C PRO A 163 27.23 -3.91 5.28
N ASP A 164 27.78 -3.41 6.38
CA ASP A 164 28.13 -4.19 7.58
C ASP A 164 26.95 -4.42 8.53
N GLU A 165 25.80 -3.76 8.30
CA GLU A 165 24.64 -3.87 9.13
C GLU A 165 23.80 -5.11 8.79
N ARG A 166 23.07 -5.59 9.79
CA ARG A 166 22.19 -6.77 9.70
C ARG A 166 20.74 -6.35 9.81
N MET A 167 19.91 -6.94 8.97
CA MET A 167 18.49 -6.69 8.89
C MET A 167 17.70 -7.96 9.26
N VAL A 168 16.64 -7.81 10.06
CA VAL A 168 15.64 -8.88 10.26
C VAL A 168 14.32 -8.44 9.64
N ASN A 169 13.86 -9.21 8.66
CA ASN A 169 12.57 -9.02 8.01
C ASN A 169 11.51 -9.88 8.70
N LEU A 170 10.63 -9.23 9.44
CA LEU A 170 9.55 -9.82 10.23
C LEU A 170 8.19 -9.79 9.48
N PHE A 171 8.15 -9.38 8.23
CA PHE A 171 6.90 -9.44 7.44
C PHE A 171 6.43 -10.89 7.30
N PRO A 172 5.10 -11.15 7.33
CA PRO A 172 4.56 -12.48 7.14
C PRO A 172 4.96 -13.07 5.78
N PHE A 173 5.39 -14.32 5.79
CA PHE A 173 5.57 -15.09 4.57
C PHE A 173 4.21 -15.39 3.95
N ALA A 174 3.88 -14.69 2.88
CA ALA A 174 2.61 -14.78 2.16
C ALA A 174 2.80 -14.31 0.72
N PRO A 175 1.87 -14.59 -0.20
CA PRO A 175 1.94 -14.11 -1.58
C PRO A 175 1.64 -12.61 -1.70
N HIS A 176 2.11 -11.79 -0.75
CA HIS A 176 1.95 -10.34 -0.69
C HIS A 176 3.29 -9.64 -0.90
N LEU A 177 3.23 -8.44 -1.45
CA LEU A 177 4.41 -7.69 -1.87
C LEU A 177 5.43 -7.45 -0.75
N ALA A 178 4.99 -7.09 0.46
CA ALA A 178 5.87 -6.54 1.51
C ALA A 178 7.04 -7.46 1.91
N PHE A 179 6.76 -8.75 2.14
CA PHE A 179 7.81 -9.73 2.47
C PHE A 179 8.87 -9.82 1.38
N TRP A 180 8.43 -10.02 0.13
CA TRP A 180 9.30 -10.20 -1.02
C TRP A 180 10.07 -8.94 -1.37
N TYR A 181 9.42 -7.79 -1.22
CA TYR A 181 10.05 -6.50 -1.47
C TYR A 181 11.27 -6.30 -0.58
N MET A 182 11.14 -6.53 0.71
CA MET A 182 12.26 -6.40 1.65
C MET A 182 13.29 -7.55 1.55
N TYR A 183 12.86 -8.74 1.12
CA TYR A 183 13.80 -9.82 0.79
C TYR A 183 14.73 -9.41 -0.37
N TYR A 184 14.17 -8.88 -1.45
CA TYR A 184 14.95 -8.40 -2.60
C TYR A 184 15.76 -7.14 -2.29
N ALA A 185 15.35 -6.30 -1.33
CA ALA A 185 16.12 -5.14 -0.89
C ALA A 185 17.50 -5.53 -0.33
N GLY A 186 17.54 -6.56 0.52
CA GLY A 186 18.79 -7.10 1.05
C GLY A 186 19.70 -7.64 -0.06
N LEU A 187 19.14 -8.41 -1.01
CA LEU A 187 19.90 -8.97 -2.12
C LEU A 187 20.44 -7.89 -3.07
N ASP A 188 19.65 -6.88 -3.40
CA ASP A 188 20.06 -5.81 -4.33
C ASP A 188 21.20 -4.95 -3.78
N ARG A 189 21.22 -4.76 -2.45
CA ARG A 189 22.21 -3.88 -1.78
C ARG A 189 23.29 -4.64 -1.02
N ASN A 190 23.35 -5.97 -1.13
CA ASN A 190 24.30 -6.83 -0.41
C ASN A 190 24.25 -6.61 1.12
N VAL A 191 23.06 -6.39 1.68
CA VAL A 191 22.85 -6.28 3.12
C VAL A 191 22.49 -7.64 3.66
N PHE A 192 23.16 -8.08 4.72
CA PHE A 192 22.83 -9.34 5.39
C PHE A 192 21.40 -9.28 5.95
N ALA A 193 20.54 -10.17 5.51
CA ALA A 193 19.13 -10.19 5.91
C ALA A 193 18.67 -11.57 6.34
N LEU A 194 18.04 -11.65 7.52
CA LEU A 194 17.28 -12.80 7.96
C LEU A 194 15.79 -12.52 7.75
N ALA A 195 15.09 -13.38 7.01
CA ALA A 195 13.64 -13.32 6.85
C ALA A 195 12.99 -14.42 7.71
N THR A 196 12.18 -14.02 8.69
CA THR A 196 11.58 -14.95 9.66
C THR A 196 10.20 -15.47 9.26
N GLY A 197 9.53 -14.77 8.32
CA GLY A 197 8.15 -15.08 7.92
C GLY A 197 7.10 -14.62 8.93
N GLY A 198 7.48 -13.81 9.90
CA GLY A 198 6.58 -13.19 10.88
C GLY A 198 6.01 -14.15 11.93
N GLY A 199 4.92 -13.71 12.57
CA GLY A 199 4.32 -14.43 13.69
C GLY A 199 3.73 -15.80 13.34
N LYS A 200 3.23 -15.99 12.11
CA LYS A 200 2.66 -17.30 11.71
C LYS A 200 3.68 -18.41 11.55
N VAL A 201 4.91 -18.09 11.18
CA VAL A 201 5.97 -19.08 10.92
C VAL A 201 6.76 -19.38 12.19
N MET A 202 7.27 -18.34 12.85
CA MET A 202 8.16 -18.52 14.01
C MET A 202 7.51 -18.19 15.36
N GLY A 203 6.29 -17.68 15.37
CA GLY A 203 5.66 -17.12 16.57
C GLY A 203 6.38 -15.86 17.09
N THR A 204 5.81 -15.19 18.07
CA THR A 204 6.44 -13.99 18.67
C THR A 204 7.76 -14.34 19.35
N GLU A 205 7.79 -15.41 20.16
CA GLU A 205 8.98 -15.89 20.85
C GLU A 205 10.11 -16.30 19.89
N GLY A 206 9.78 -16.96 18.79
CA GLY A 206 10.77 -17.35 17.77
C GLY A 206 11.43 -16.14 17.13
N ASN A 207 10.64 -15.08 16.86
CA ASN A 207 11.15 -13.81 16.34
C ASN A 207 12.05 -13.10 17.36
N ILE A 208 11.67 -13.08 18.65
CA ILE A 208 12.52 -12.54 19.73
C ILE A 208 13.86 -13.27 19.79
N ARG A 209 13.85 -14.61 19.77
CA ARG A 209 15.11 -15.39 19.77
C ARG A 209 15.99 -15.12 18.55
N ALA A 210 15.38 -14.92 17.38
CA ALA A 210 16.12 -14.55 16.17
C ALA A 210 16.79 -13.18 16.29
N ILE A 211 16.08 -12.18 16.83
CA ILE A 211 16.62 -10.83 17.10
C ILE A 211 17.76 -10.89 18.12
N LEU A 212 17.58 -11.60 19.23
CA LEU A 212 18.60 -11.77 20.26
C LEU A 212 19.88 -12.41 19.69
N LYS A 213 19.73 -13.47 18.87
CA LYS A 213 20.88 -14.16 18.31
C LYS A 213 21.63 -13.34 17.26
N LEU A 214 20.88 -12.57 16.44
CA LEU A 214 21.47 -11.81 15.35
C LEU A 214 21.96 -10.43 15.77
N GLN A 215 21.35 -9.81 16.78
CA GLN A 215 21.60 -8.41 17.18
C GLN A 215 21.60 -7.47 15.97
N PRO A 216 20.47 -7.33 15.26
CA PRO A 216 20.38 -6.55 14.03
C PRO A 216 20.39 -5.06 14.30
N GLN A 217 20.83 -4.26 13.33
CA GLN A 217 20.71 -2.82 13.32
C GLN A 217 19.37 -2.36 12.73
N ILE A 218 18.72 -3.21 11.94
CA ILE A 218 17.49 -2.89 11.23
C ILE A 218 16.42 -3.95 11.51
N LEU A 219 15.24 -3.51 11.95
CA LEU A 219 14.04 -4.35 12.00
C LEU A 219 13.03 -3.86 10.95
N VAL A 220 12.49 -4.80 10.19
CA VAL A 220 11.48 -4.55 9.16
C VAL A 220 10.21 -5.29 9.53
N ALA A 221 9.08 -4.61 9.69
CA ALA A 221 7.86 -5.25 10.17
C ALA A 221 6.59 -4.44 9.89
N MET A 222 5.45 -5.07 10.14
CA MET A 222 4.20 -4.36 10.40
C MET A 222 4.28 -3.69 11.77
N PRO A 223 3.83 -2.42 11.90
CA PRO A 223 3.94 -1.64 13.14
C PRO A 223 3.40 -2.38 14.37
N THR A 224 2.21 -2.94 14.25
CA THR A 224 1.53 -3.59 15.36
C THR A 224 2.23 -4.87 15.81
N PHE A 225 2.64 -5.69 14.83
CA PHE A 225 3.38 -6.91 15.15
C PHE A 225 4.72 -6.60 15.83
N LEU A 226 5.45 -5.58 15.34
CA LEU A 226 6.70 -5.15 15.95
C LEU A 226 6.49 -4.64 17.37
N TYR A 227 5.41 -3.86 17.60
CA TYR A 227 5.07 -3.39 18.95
C TYR A 227 4.93 -4.56 19.93
N HIS A 228 4.23 -5.64 19.55
CA HIS A 228 4.08 -6.82 20.41
C HIS A 228 5.38 -7.58 20.64
N VAL A 229 6.21 -7.71 19.61
CA VAL A 229 7.54 -8.33 19.75
C VAL A 229 8.40 -7.58 20.76
N LEU A 230 8.46 -6.24 20.61
CA LEU A 230 9.27 -5.39 21.50
C LEU A 230 8.68 -5.32 22.91
N GLN A 231 7.35 -5.25 23.05
CA GLN A 231 6.67 -5.25 24.35
C GLN A 231 6.96 -6.54 25.12
N LEU A 232 6.78 -7.71 24.49
CA LEU A 232 7.04 -8.98 25.13
C LEU A 232 8.52 -9.14 25.52
N ALA A 233 9.44 -8.69 24.66
CA ALA A 233 10.86 -8.66 24.97
C ALA A 233 11.19 -7.76 26.19
N ALA A 234 10.53 -6.60 26.30
CA ALA A 234 10.68 -5.70 27.43
C ALA A 234 10.11 -6.29 28.74
N GLU A 235 8.95 -6.95 28.68
CA GLU A 235 8.35 -7.68 29.82
C GLU A 235 9.30 -8.78 30.33
N GLN A 236 10.01 -9.46 29.43
CA GLN A 236 11.03 -10.46 29.74
C GLN A 236 12.39 -9.86 30.14
N LYS A 237 12.51 -8.52 30.21
CA LYS A 237 13.75 -7.79 30.54
C LYS A 237 14.92 -8.13 29.61
N LEU A 238 14.64 -8.42 28.36
CA LEU A 238 15.64 -8.74 27.35
C LEU A 238 16.35 -7.45 26.86
N ARG A 239 17.46 -7.61 26.13
CA ARG A 239 18.24 -6.51 25.56
C ARG A 239 18.41 -6.68 24.07
N PHE A 240 18.05 -5.68 23.31
CA PHE A 240 18.28 -5.58 21.85
C PHE A 240 19.21 -4.41 21.60
N GLU A 241 20.50 -4.62 21.77
CA GLU A 241 21.50 -3.57 21.63
C GLU A 241 21.86 -3.33 20.16
N GLY A 242 22.02 -2.06 19.80
CA GLY A 242 22.48 -1.68 18.47
C GLY A 242 21.38 -1.54 17.40
N LEU A 243 20.09 -1.63 17.77
CA LEU A 243 19.00 -1.25 16.84
C LEU A 243 19.16 0.23 16.47
N ARG A 244 19.06 0.54 15.18
CA ARG A 244 19.23 1.87 14.65
C ARG A 244 18.03 2.34 13.83
N ILE A 245 17.42 1.45 13.07
CA ILE A 245 16.31 1.79 12.18
C ILE A 245 15.19 0.76 12.31
N LEU A 246 13.95 1.26 12.40
CA LEU A 246 12.74 0.49 12.19
C LEU A 246 12.14 0.87 10.83
N VAL A 247 11.99 -0.09 9.94
CA VAL A 247 11.33 0.05 8.64
C VAL A 247 9.93 -0.53 8.76
N LEU A 248 8.91 0.31 8.69
CA LEU A 248 7.53 -0.07 8.96
C LEU A 248 6.67 0.01 7.69
N GLY A 249 5.79 -0.94 7.51
CA GLY A 249 4.89 -0.95 6.34
C GLY A 249 3.70 -1.89 6.50
N GLY A 250 2.82 -1.85 5.51
CA GLY A 250 1.61 -2.67 5.50
C GLY A 250 0.46 -2.13 6.35
N GLU A 251 0.72 -1.21 7.25
CA GLU A 251 -0.23 -0.51 8.12
C GLU A 251 0.15 0.97 8.24
N LYS A 252 -0.77 1.78 8.77
CA LYS A 252 -0.50 3.20 9.11
C LYS A 252 0.54 3.29 10.22
N VAL A 253 1.39 4.32 10.16
CA VAL A 253 2.44 4.58 11.16
C VAL A 253 2.22 5.97 11.78
N PRO A 254 1.17 6.16 12.61
CA PRO A 254 0.87 7.43 13.23
C PRO A 254 1.94 7.81 14.28
N PRO A 255 2.01 9.10 14.69
CA PRO A 255 2.97 9.57 15.70
C PRO A 255 2.94 8.79 17.01
N GLY A 256 1.76 8.40 17.49
CA GLY A 256 1.61 7.63 18.73
C GLY A 256 2.31 6.27 18.70
N ILE A 257 2.18 5.51 17.60
CA ILE A 257 2.88 4.22 17.46
C ILE A 257 4.41 4.42 17.31
N ARG A 258 4.85 5.49 16.64
CA ARG A 258 6.28 5.84 16.54
C ARG A 258 6.87 6.07 17.92
N GLY A 259 6.19 6.87 18.77
CA GLY A 259 6.61 7.13 20.13
C GLY A 259 6.68 5.87 21.00
N LYS A 260 5.65 5.01 20.93
CA LYS A 260 5.61 3.74 21.69
C LYS A 260 6.75 2.79 21.28
N LEU A 261 7.00 2.64 19.98
CA LEU A 261 8.09 1.78 19.49
C LEU A 261 9.47 2.31 19.89
N ALA A 262 9.68 3.61 19.82
CA ALA A 262 10.94 4.23 20.25
C ALA A 262 11.20 4.05 21.74
N ALA A 263 10.19 4.26 22.58
CA ALA A 263 10.30 4.04 24.03
C ALA A 263 10.63 2.58 24.37
N LEU A 264 10.02 1.62 23.70
CA LEU A 264 10.35 0.20 23.87
C LEU A 264 11.79 -0.11 23.41
N CYS A 265 12.25 0.45 22.30
CA CYS A 265 13.63 0.29 21.86
C CYS A 265 14.63 0.86 22.87
N GLU A 266 14.35 2.02 23.47
CA GLU A 266 15.17 2.60 24.52
C GLU A 266 15.21 1.71 25.75
N GLN A 267 14.05 1.22 26.22
CA GLN A 267 13.96 0.25 27.33
C GLN A 267 14.76 -1.03 27.06
N LEU A 268 14.77 -1.51 25.82
CA LEU A 268 15.53 -2.68 25.38
C LEU A 268 17.03 -2.41 25.15
N GLY A 269 17.51 -1.17 25.35
CA GLY A 269 18.93 -0.81 25.25
C GLY A 269 19.36 -0.24 23.90
N SER A 270 18.41 0.20 23.08
CA SER A 270 18.69 0.88 21.81
C SER A 270 18.06 2.27 21.79
N PRO A 271 18.66 3.27 22.49
CA PRO A 271 18.18 4.65 22.46
C PRO A 271 18.43 5.28 21.08
N GLY A 272 17.59 6.26 20.73
CA GLY A 272 17.78 7.06 19.51
C GLY A 272 17.44 6.31 18.21
N VAL A 273 16.69 5.21 18.28
CA VAL A 273 16.21 4.50 17.09
C VAL A 273 15.39 5.43 16.20
N ARG A 274 15.69 5.43 14.89
CA ARG A 274 14.96 6.20 13.88
C ARG A 274 13.92 5.32 13.19
N ILE A 275 12.81 5.93 12.82
CA ILE A 275 11.67 5.21 12.24
C ILE A 275 11.39 5.75 10.84
N MET A 276 11.23 4.84 9.89
CA MET A 276 10.79 5.15 8.52
C MET A 276 9.61 4.29 8.14
N ALA A 277 8.57 4.90 7.59
CA ALA A 277 7.43 4.18 7.04
C ALA A 277 7.59 3.93 5.54
N THR A 278 6.95 2.87 5.06
CA THR A 278 6.83 2.56 3.65
C THR A 278 5.37 2.56 3.22
N TYR A 279 5.11 3.08 2.03
CA TYR A 279 3.82 3.03 1.35
C TYR A 279 3.96 2.28 0.04
N GLY A 280 3.11 1.31 -0.19
CA GLY A 280 3.10 0.53 -1.42
C GLY A 280 1.85 -0.32 -1.56
N PHE A 281 1.59 -0.75 -2.77
CA PHE A 281 0.47 -1.62 -3.10
C PHE A 281 0.88 -2.62 -4.18
N THR A 282 0.20 -3.75 -4.22
CA THR A 282 0.55 -4.90 -5.07
C THR A 282 0.55 -4.55 -6.55
N GLU A 283 -0.37 -3.69 -6.97
CA GLU A 283 -0.57 -3.26 -8.36
C GLU A 283 0.62 -2.44 -8.89
N ALA A 284 1.27 -1.67 -8.01
CA ALA A 284 2.49 -0.96 -8.37
C ALA A 284 3.71 -1.87 -8.47
N LYS A 285 3.70 -3.04 -7.84
CA LYS A 285 4.85 -3.94 -7.69
C LYS A 285 6.05 -3.30 -6.99
N LEU A 286 5.81 -2.24 -6.24
CA LEU A 286 6.85 -1.51 -5.50
C LEU A 286 6.28 -0.82 -4.25
N ALA A 287 7.18 -0.32 -3.42
CA ALA A 287 6.87 0.55 -2.31
C ALA A 287 7.85 1.72 -2.25
N TRP A 288 7.35 2.84 -1.79
CA TRP A 288 8.11 4.07 -1.53
C TRP A 288 8.37 4.22 -0.05
N THR A 289 9.34 5.03 0.32
CA THR A 289 9.74 5.19 1.71
C THR A 289 9.98 6.64 2.10
N GLU A 290 9.75 6.94 3.37
CA GLU A 290 10.21 8.16 4.03
C GLU A 290 11.71 8.09 4.31
N CYS A 291 12.32 9.23 4.66
CA CYS A 291 13.59 9.22 5.39
C CYS A 291 13.39 8.69 6.82
N PRO A 292 14.39 8.04 7.42
CA PRO A 292 14.35 7.71 8.84
C PRO A 292 14.38 8.98 9.69
N VAL A 293 13.36 9.17 10.52
CA VAL A 293 13.21 10.33 11.41
C VAL A 293 13.28 9.91 12.87
N ALA A 294 13.72 10.81 13.74
CA ALA A 294 13.68 10.60 15.17
C ALA A 294 12.23 10.66 15.69
N PRO A 295 11.94 10.07 16.85
CA PRO A 295 10.64 10.21 17.51
C PRO A 295 10.29 11.68 17.72
N GLY A 296 9.06 12.07 17.38
CA GLY A 296 8.59 13.45 17.47
C GLY A 296 8.90 14.33 16.25
N GLU A 297 9.79 13.90 15.35
CA GLU A 297 10.01 14.60 14.08
C GLU A 297 8.91 14.27 13.06
N THR A 298 8.54 15.27 12.24
CA THR A 298 7.59 15.07 11.15
C THR A 298 8.28 14.41 9.95
N PRO A 299 7.77 13.27 9.45
CA PRO A 299 8.33 12.63 8.26
C PRO A 299 8.21 13.54 7.02
N PRO A 300 9.21 13.55 6.13
CA PRO A 300 9.23 14.43 4.97
C PRO A 300 8.32 13.98 3.83
N GLY A 301 7.63 12.85 3.98
CA GLY A 301 6.84 12.17 2.95
C GLY A 301 7.61 11.06 2.22
N TYR A 302 6.88 10.29 1.41
CA TYR A 302 7.38 9.11 0.71
C TYR A 302 8.07 9.49 -0.60
N HIS A 303 9.34 9.16 -0.75
CA HIS A 303 10.12 9.40 -1.95
C HIS A 303 9.63 8.55 -3.12
N LEU A 304 9.12 9.17 -4.17
CA LEU A 304 8.65 8.49 -5.37
C LEU A 304 9.84 8.13 -6.29
N TYR A 305 9.62 7.12 -7.13
CA TYR A 305 10.64 6.63 -8.08
C TYR A 305 10.18 6.93 -9.52
N PRO A 306 10.49 8.13 -10.06
CA PRO A 306 9.91 8.62 -11.31
C PRO A 306 10.33 7.84 -12.55
N ASP A 307 11.39 7.05 -12.49
CA ASP A 307 11.83 6.14 -13.55
C ASP A 307 11.05 4.81 -13.58
N GLN A 308 10.36 4.46 -12.50
CA GLN A 308 9.57 3.22 -12.43
C GLN A 308 8.09 3.44 -12.74
N GLY A 309 7.61 4.68 -12.57
CA GLY A 309 6.22 5.01 -12.89
C GLY A 309 5.84 6.44 -12.58
N ILE A 310 4.62 6.76 -12.92
CA ILE A 310 4.00 8.07 -12.76
C ILE A 310 2.93 7.98 -11.67
N VAL A 311 2.97 8.91 -10.74
CA VAL A 311 1.91 9.14 -9.74
C VAL A 311 1.16 10.40 -10.15
N GLU A 312 -0.14 10.28 -10.41
CA GLU A 312 -1.07 11.40 -10.55
C GLU A 312 -1.85 11.56 -9.22
N ILE A 313 -2.19 12.78 -8.87
CA ILE A 313 -3.14 13.06 -7.78
C ILE A 313 -4.37 13.66 -8.43
N ILE A 314 -5.53 13.07 -8.15
CA ILE A 314 -6.80 13.48 -8.76
C ILE A 314 -7.83 13.82 -7.70
N ASP A 315 -8.76 14.66 -8.06
CA ASP A 315 -10.02 14.80 -7.33
C ASP A 315 -10.81 13.47 -7.44
N PRO A 316 -11.21 12.83 -6.34
CA PRO A 316 -11.86 11.51 -6.39
C PRO A 316 -13.24 11.52 -7.04
N GLU A 317 -13.94 12.68 -7.07
CA GLU A 317 -15.29 12.84 -7.61
C GLU A 317 -15.26 13.15 -9.10
N THR A 318 -14.45 14.14 -9.50
CA THR A 318 -14.38 14.58 -10.90
C THR A 318 -13.39 13.76 -11.73
N GLY A 319 -12.38 13.17 -11.11
CA GLY A 319 -11.27 12.48 -11.80
C GLY A 319 -10.25 13.43 -12.43
N GLU A 320 -10.38 14.74 -12.23
CA GLU A 320 -9.44 15.72 -12.76
C GLU A 320 -8.17 15.81 -11.90
N PRO A 321 -6.99 16.00 -12.52
CA PRO A 321 -5.75 16.22 -11.78
C PRO A 321 -5.83 17.46 -10.90
N VAL A 322 -5.32 17.37 -9.67
CA VAL A 322 -5.20 18.49 -8.75
C VAL A 322 -3.80 19.13 -8.82
N PRO A 323 -3.66 20.42 -8.45
CA PRO A 323 -2.36 21.08 -8.36
C PRO A 323 -1.40 20.39 -7.39
N ASP A 324 -0.07 20.54 -7.63
CA ASP A 324 0.96 20.09 -6.71
C ASP A 324 0.73 20.66 -5.30
N GLY A 325 0.92 19.83 -4.28
CA GLY A 325 0.68 20.21 -2.87
C GLY A 325 -0.79 20.12 -2.43
N GLN A 326 -1.72 19.85 -3.32
CA GLN A 326 -3.13 19.63 -2.99
C GLN A 326 -3.41 18.13 -2.82
N GLY A 327 -4.22 17.80 -1.81
CA GLY A 327 -4.62 16.42 -1.52
C GLY A 327 -5.63 15.87 -2.54
N GLY A 328 -5.57 14.56 -2.75
CA GLY A 328 -6.46 13.85 -3.67
C GLY A 328 -6.19 12.35 -3.70
N GLU A 329 -6.92 11.63 -4.55
CA GLU A 329 -6.72 10.20 -4.75
C GLU A 329 -5.45 9.92 -5.57
N ILE A 330 -4.71 8.91 -5.16
CA ILE A 330 -3.48 8.48 -5.80
C ILE A 330 -3.81 7.57 -6.98
N VAL A 331 -3.28 7.92 -8.16
CA VAL A 331 -3.39 7.13 -9.40
C VAL A 331 -2.00 6.76 -9.87
N TRP A 332 -1.84 5.51 -10.30
CA TRP A 332 -0.56 4.93 -10.69
C TRP A 332 -0.51 4.49 -12.14
N THR A 333 0.60 4.82 -12.82
CA THR A 333 0.93 4.30 -14.16
C THR A 333 2.37 3.82 -14.18
N PRO A 334 2.65 2.51 -14.41
CA PRO A 334 4.01 2.00 -14.55
C PRO A 334 4.66 2.46 -15.86
N LEU A 335 5.99 2.50 -15.87
CA LEU A 335 6.79 2.87 -17.05
C LEU A 335 7.65 1.73 -17.61
N ASP A 336 7.80 0.61 -16.86
CA ASP A 336 8.71 -0.47 -17.27
C ASP A 336 8.34 -1.85 -16.68
N GLN A 337 7.07 -2.20 -16.63
CA GLN A 337 6.62 -3.53 -16.21
C GLN A 337 6.39 -4.45 -17.43
N ARG A 338 6.53 -5.78 -17.22
CA ARG A 338 6.37 -6.80 -18.29
C ARG A 338 5.30 -7.84 -18.01
N GLY A 339 5.06 -8.21 -16.75
CA GLY A 339 3.99 -9.14 -16.36
C GLY A 339 2.62 -8.46 -16.40
N THR A 340 1.85 -8.50 -15.32
CA THR A 340 0.59 -7.75 -15.21
C THR A 340 0.88 -6.26 -15.21
N VAL A 341 0.16 -5.50 -16.05
CA VAL A 341 0.31 -4.06 -16.23
C VAL A 341 -1.04 -3.38 -16.09
N VAL A 342 -1.10 -2.36 -15.24
CA VAL A 342 -2.29 -1.51 -15.08
C VAL A 342 -1.90 -0.05 -15.35
N LEU A 343 -2.58 0.58 -16.32
CA LEU A 343 -2.39 2.00 -16.64
C LEU A 343 -3.46 2.83 -15.94
N ARG A 344 -3.09 4.00 -15.42
CA ARG A 344 -3.99 4.91 -14.71
C ARG A 344 -4.83 4.23 -13.63
N TYR A 345 -4.16 3.42 -12.79
CA TYR A 345 -4.82 2.63 -11.75
C TYR A 345 -5.22 3.51 -10.57
N ARG A 346 -6.51 3.58 -10.28
CA ARG A 346 -7.04 4.23 -9.07
C ARG A 346 -6.82 3.32 -7.87
N THR A 347 -6.01 3.79 -6.92
CA THR A 347 -5.62 2.98 -5.76
C THR A 347 -6.69 2.91 -4.68
N GLY A 348 -7.63 3.86 -4.67
CA GLY A 348 -8.54 4.09 -3.56
C GLY A 348 -7.85 4.66 -2.31
N ASP A 349 -6.56 5.02 -2.42
CA ASP A 349 -5.82 5.70 -1.36
C ASP A 349 -5.76 7.20 -1.65
N ARG A 350 -5.93 8.03 -0.62
CA ARG A 350 -5.89 9.48 -0.68
C ARG A 350 -4.67 10.01 0.06
N SER A 351 -3.91 10.87 -0.59
CA SER A 351 -2.87 11.68 0.04
C SER A 351 -3.45 12.99 0.54
N GLU A 352 -3.09 13.42 1.74
CA GLU A 352 -3.58 14.66 2.36
C GLU A 352 -3.07 15.92 1.65
N HIS A 353 -1.80 15.91 1.22
CA HIS A 353 -1.15 17.06 0.58
C HIS A 353 -0.57 16.74 -0.81
N GLY A 354 -0.90 15.58 -1.37
CA GLY A 354 -0.50 15.21 -2.72
C GLY A 354 1.02 15.08 -2.90
N VAL A 355 1.51 15.56 -4.05
CA VAL A 355 2.93 15.48 -4.42
C VAL A 355 3.63 16.83 -4.26
N THR A 356 4.83 16.82 -3.68
CA THR A 356 5.75 17.96 -3.68
C THR A 356 7.01 17.66 -4.50
N TRP A 357 7.55 18.69 -5.15
CA TRP A 357 8.81 18.65 -5.90
C TRP A 357 9.95 19.39 -5.18
N GLU A 358 9.68 19.91 -4.00
CA GLU A 358 10.70 20.55 -3.16
C GLU A 358 11.77 19.55 -2.72
N PRO A 359 13.03 19.97 -2.62
CA PRO A 359 14.09 19.14 -2.06
C PRO A 359 13.68 18.58 -0.70
N CYS A 360 14.01 17.32 -0.44
CA CYS A 360 13.73 16.71 0.84
C CYS A 360 14.49 17.39 1.97
N PRO A 361 13.84 17.89 3.03
CA PRO A 361 14.52 18.58 4.12
C PRO A 361 15.47 17.67 4.92
N CYS A 362 15.24 16.33 4.89
CA CYS A 362 16.08 15.37 5.63
C CYS A 362 17.32 14.93 4.84
N CYS A 363 17.20 14.68 3.54
CA CYS A 363 18.28 14.06 2.74
C CYS A 363 18.70 14.89 1.52
N GLY A 364 18.09 16.04 1.25
CA GLY A 364 18.40 16.92 0.12
C GLY A 364 18.04 16.40 -1.27
N ARG A 365 17.49 15.18 -1.40
CA ARG A 365 17.09 14.60 -2.68
C ARG A 365 15.96 15.40 -3.33
N ARG A 366 16.04 15.59 -4.64
CA ARG A 366 15.10 16.41 -5.43
C ARG A 366 13.96 15.61 -6.08
N MET A 367 13.90 14.30 -5.87
CA MET A 367 12.79 13.51 -6.40
C MET A 367 11.45 13.92 -5.78
N PRO A 368 10.33 13.71 -6.49
CA PRO A 368 9.02 14.01 -5.95
C PRO A 368 8.70 13.14 -4.73
N ARG A 369 7.92 13.68 -3.80
CA ARG A 369 7.47 12.98 -2.60
C ARG A 369 5.95 13.10 -2.42
N LEU A 370 5.31 12.00 -2.03
CA LEU A 370 3.95 12.03 -1.48
C LEU A 370 4.03 12.55 -0.05
N VAL A 371 3.31 13.62 0.25
CA VAL A 371 3.35 14.28 1.56
C VAL A 371 2.01 14.21 2.28
N GLY A 372 2.09 14.36 3.60
CA GLY A 372 0.93 14.22 4.46
C GLY A 372 0.54 12.76 4.68
N LYS A 373 -0.63 12.60 5.25
CA LYS A 373 -1.17 11.29 5.63
C LYS A 373 -1.77 10.60 4.41
N ILE A 374 -1.61 9.28 4.35
CA ILE A 374 -2.30 8.44 3.38
C ILE A 374 -3.43 7.70 4.08
N SER A 375 -4.64 7.79 3.49
CA SER A 375 -5.87 7.18 4.01
C SER A 375 -6.63 6.49 2.89
N ARG A 376 -7.49 5.53 3.23
CA ARG A 376 -8.41 4.92 2.26
C ARG A 376 -9.63 5.80 2.05
N VAL A 377 -10.08 5.94 0.81
CA VAL A 377 -11.35 6.60 0.49
C VAL A 377 -12.53 5.86 1.14
N SER A 378 -12.43 4.53 1.25
CA SER A 378 -13.45 3.68 1.89
C SER A 378 -13.51 3.77 3.42
N ASP A 379 -12.55 4.44 4.06
CA ASP A 379 -12.51 4.58 5.53
C ASP A 379 -13.44 5.72 6.03
N VAL A 380 -14.00 6.50 5.12
CA VAL A 380 -15.06 7.48 5.43
C VAL A 380 -16.41 6.77 5.37
N ARG A 381 -17.07 6.63 6.50
CA ARG A 381 -18.33 5.88 6.61
C ARG A 381 -19.44 6.75 7.17
N SER A 382 -20.65 6.60 6.61
CA SER A 382 -21.87 7.18 7.16
C SER A 382 -22.48 6.25 8.20
N LEU A 383 -22.68 6.74 9.42
CA LEU A 383 -23.31 6.00 10.52
C LEU A 383 -24.65 6.63 10.90
N ARG A 384 -25.62 5.80 11.30
CA ARG A 384 -26.96 6.24 11.76
C ARG A 384 -27.03 6.17 13.28
N PHE A 385 -27.07 7.32 13.94
CA PHE A 385 -27.26 7.42 15.38
C PHE A 385 -28.64 8.03 15.74
N GLN A 386 -29.12 7.80 16.98
CA GLN A 386 -30.43 8.23 17.47
C GLN A 386 -30.78 9.72 17.29
N LYS A 387 -29.80 10.61 17.30
CA LYS A 387 -30.00 12.07 17.27
C LYS A 387 -29.60 12.77 15.98
N VAL A 388 -28.90 12.10 15.07
CA VAL A 388 -28.37 12.71 13.85
C VAL A 388 -28.58 11.78 12.66
N LYS A 389 -29.34 12.22 11.67
CA LYS A 389 -29.49 11.47 10.41
C LYS A 389 -28.17 11.55 9.64
N GLY A 390 -27.42 10.44 9.60
CA GLY A 390 -26.28 10.26 8.72
C GLY A 390 -25.02 11.03 9.13
N THR A 391 -24.51 10.82 10.36
CA THR A 391 -23.18 11.32 10.75
C THR A 391 -22.10 10.66 9.91
N ILE A 392 -21.31 11.45 9.20
CA ILE A 392 -20.13 10.97 8.48
C ILE A 392 -18.97 10.90 9.47
N VAL A 393 -18.40 9.72 9.63
CA VAL A 393 -17.26 9.49 10.52
C VAL A 393 -16.04 9.12 9.68
N ASP A 394 -14.99 9.92 9.81
CA ASP A 394 -13.68 9.57 9.27
C ASP A 394 -12.94 8.66 10.27
N PHE A 395 -12.95 7.37 9.99
CA PHE A 395 -12.28 6.38 10.83
C PHE A 395 -10.75 6.56 10.86
N ASN A 396 -10.15 7.22 9.88
CA ASN A 396 -8.72 7.51 9.92
C ASN A 396 -8.39 8.54 11.02
N GLU A 397 -9.24 9.56 11.16
CA GLU A 397 -9.07 10.54 12.24
C GLU A 397 -9.42 9.97 13.61
N LEU A 398 -10.43 9.10 13.65
CA LEU A 398 -10.82 8.39 14.87
C LEU A 398 -9.70 7.45 15.37
N GLU A 399 -9.10 6.67 14.47
CA GLU A 399 -7.95 5.81 14.78
C GLU A 399 -6.78 6.61 15.35
N ARG A 400 -6.48 7.78 14.75
CA ARG A 400 -5.41 8.66 15.27
C ARG A 400 -5.70 9.17 16.64
N ALA A 401 -6.92 9.64 16.86
CA ALA A 401 -7.30 10.17 18.18
C ALA A 401 -7.14 9.10 19.27
N LEU A 402 -7.46 7.84 18.96
CA LEU A 402 -7.28 6.72 19.88
C LEU A 402 -5.80 6.32 20.05
N ASP A 403 -5.01 6.36 18.96
CA ASP A 403 -3.58 6.06 19.03
C ASP A 403 -2.78 7.12 19.81
N ASP A 404 -3.20 8.39 19.72
CA ASP A 404 -2.54 9.53 20.39
C ASP A 404 -3.01 9.74 21.83
N LEU A 405 -4.10 9.09 22.28
CA LEU A 405 -4.66 9.28 23.61
C LEU A 405 -3.77 8.62 24.69
N PRO A 406 -3.26 9.38 25.67
CA PRO A 406 -2.50 8.82 26.78
C PRO A 406 -3.33 7.80 27.57
N GLY A 407 -2.68 6.73 28.02
CA GLY A 407 -3.33 5.68 28.81
C GLY A 407 -3.95 4.54 27.99
N ILE A 408 -3.98 4.62 26.67
CA ILE A 408 -4.38 3.52 25.79
C ILE A 408 -3.14 2.73 25.36
N GLY A 409 -3.10 1.44 25.67
CA GLY A 409 -2.11 0.50 25.15
C GLY A 409 -2.49 -0.02 23.76
N ALA A 410 -3.70 -0.53 23.63
CA ALA A 410 -4.29 -0.99 22.39
C ALA A 410 -5.82 -0.78 22.39
N TRP A 411 -6.43 -0.79 21.18
CA TRP A 411 -7.87 -0.58 21.04
C TRP A 411 -8.42 -1.25 19.78
N GLN A 412 -9.74 -1.57 19.81
CA GLN A 412 -10.49 -2.04 18.63
C GLN A 412 -11.89 -1.42 18.66
N ILE A 413 -12.38 -0.98 17.51
CA ILE A 413 -13.74 -0.52 17.32
C ILE A 413 -14.55 -1.66 16.69
N GLU A 414 -15.68 -1.98 17.29
CA GLU A 414 -16.70 -2.88 16.73
C GLU A 414 -17.92 -2.06 16.34
N LEU A 415 -18.34 -2.17 15.08
CA LEU A 415 -19.58 -1.62 14.57
C LEU A 415 -20.63 -2.73 14.50
N ARG A 416 -21.81 -2.48 15.07
CA ARG A 416 -22.96 -3.40 15.03
C ARG A 416 -24.24 -2.65 14.68
N LYS A 417 -25.29 -3.38 14.40
CA LYS A 417 -26.67 -2.87 14.45
C LYS A 417 -27.27 -3.16 15.82
N ALA A 418 -28.05 -2.21 16.34
CA ALA A 418 -28.85 -2.46 17.53
C ALA A 418 -29.77 -3.66 17.25
N HIS A 419 -29.87 -4.56 18.23
CA HIS A 419 -30.67 -5.79 18.15
C HIS A 419 -30.34 -6.70 16.95
N ASP A 420 -29.15 -6.52 16.31
CA ASP A 420 -28.74 -7.20 15.08
C ASP A 420 -29.75 -7.05 13.90
N ASP A 421 -30.60 -5.99 13.94
CA ASP A 421 -31.55 -5.66 12.87
C ASP A 421 -30.90 -4.73 11.83
N PRO A 422 -30.82 -5.10 10.54
CA PRO A 422 -30.23 -4.27 9.48
C PRO A 422 -30.84 -2.86 9.34
N LEU A 423 -32.08 -2.68 9.76
CA LEU A 423 -32.81 -1.41 9.67
C LEU A 423 -32.66 -0.53 10.91
N ASP A 424 -32.13 -1.07 12.01
CA ASP A 424 -31.96 -0.38 13.27
C ASP A 424 -30.74 0.55 13.28
N LEU A 425 -30.52 1.21 14.41
CA LEU A 425 -29.43 2.16 14.61
C LEU A 425 -28.05 1.47 14.62
N ASP A 426 -27.02 2.20 14.21
CA ASP A 426 -25.66 1.74 14.34
C ASP A 426 -25.15 1.92 15.79
N GLU A 427 -24.48 0.90 16.30
CA GLU A 427 -23.79 0.91 17.59
C GLU A 427 -22.28 0.87 17.40
N ILE A 428 -21.57 1.64 18.25
CA ILE A 428 -20.11 1.62 18.36
C ILE A 428 -19.75 1.05 19.72
N ASN A 429 -19.07 -0.08 19.72
CA ASN A 429 -18.41 -0.61 20.92
C ASN A 429 -16.92 -0.40 20.79
N LEU A 430 -16.30 0.17 21.83
CA LEU A 430 -14.88 0.41 21.91
C LEU A 430 -14.24 -0.57 22.89
N HIS A 431 -13.38 -1.43 22.39
CA HIS A 431 -12.58 -2.35 23.19
C HIS A 431 -11.22 -1.72 23.45
N VAL A 432 -10.77 -1.67 24.70
CA VAL A 432 -9.54 -0.97 25.12
C VAL A 432 -8.71 -1.83 26.05
N ALA A 433 -7.41 -1.90 25.80
CA ALA A 433 -6.44 -2.37 26.79
C ALA A 433 -5.67 -1.15 27.33
N PRO A 434 -5.76 -0.83 28.64
CA PRO A 434 -5.02 0.28 29.22
C PRO A 434 -3.50 0.09 29.10
N ALA A 435 -2.76 1.21 29.04
CA ALA A 435 -1.31 1.24 29.14
C ALA A 435 -0.91 1.43 30.61
N GLY A 436 -0.36 0.40 31.24
CA GLY A 436 0.04 0.46 32.66
C GLY A 436 -1.17 0.54 33.65
N ASP A 437 -0.93 1.03 34.85
CA ASP A 437 -1.93 1.11 35.93
C ASP A 437 -2.78 2.40 35.86
N VAL A 438 -3.44 2.62 34.74
CA VAL A 438 -4.36 3.76 34.58
C VAL A 438 -5.74 3.38 35.12
N PRO A 439 -6.36 4.19 36.01
CA PRO A 439 -7.71 3.94 36.48
C PRO A 439 -8.71 3.89 35.32
N GLN A 440 -9.47 2.81 35.23
CA GLN A 440 -10.40 2.57 34.10
C GLN A 440 -11.47 3.66 34.02
N ASP A 441 -12.02 4.09 35.15
CA ASP A 441 -13.05 5.14 35.20
C ASP A 441 -12.57 6.47 34.61
N ALA A 442 -11.32 6.87 34.97
CA ALA A 442 -10.71 8.10 34.43
C ALA A 442 -10.44 7.99 32.92
N LEU A 443 -9.97 6.83 32.47
CA LEU A 443 -9.72 6.58 31.05
C LEU A 443 -11.03 6.54 30.28
N GLU A 444 -12.09 5.94 30.83
CA GLU A 444 -13.43 5.92 30.20
C GLU A 444 -13.99 7.34 30.05
N ALA A 445 -13.90 8.17 31.05
CA ALA A 445 -14.35 9.56 31.00
C ALA A 445 -13.59 10.35 29.91
N THR A 446 -12.27 10.21 29.86
CA THR A 446 -11.42 10.87 28.86
C THR A 446 -11.75 10.39 27.43
N LEU A 447 -11.99 9.09 27.25
CA LEU A 447 -12.39 8.52 25.97
C LEU A 447 -13.73 9.08 25.50
N ARG A 448 -14.75 9.09 26.38
CA ARG A 448 -16.08 9.62 26.04
C ARG A 448 -16.03 11.10 25.70
N GLU A 449 -15.29 11.90 26.45
CA GLU A 449 -15.11 13.32 26.19
C GLU A 449 -14.40 13.57 24.88
N THR A 450 -13.25 12.92 24.66
CA THR A 450 -12.45 13.09 23.41
C THR A 450 -13.24 12.71 22.16
N LEU A 451 -13.93 11.57 22.19
CA LEU A 451 -14.68 11.09 21.05
C LEU A 451 -15.91 11.97 20.77
N HIS A 452 -16.55 12.46 21.83
CA HIS A 452 -17.67 13.38 21.65
C HIS A 452 -17.24 14.77 21.14
N ALA A 453 -16.18 15.33 21.71
CA ALA A 453 -15.71 16.68 21.35
C ALA A 453 -15.15 16.74 19.93
N ARG A 454 -14.45 15.68 19.47
CA ARG A 454 -13.78 15.68 18.16
C ARG A 454 -14.61 15.10 17.01
N PHE A 455 -15.51 14.14 17.32
CA PHE A 455 -16.21 13.36 16.30
C PHE A 455 -17.73 13.34 16.48
N GLU A 456 -18.25 13.99 17.52
CA GLU A 456 -19.68 13.94 17.91
C GLU A 456 -20.18 12.50 18.17
N ILE A 457 -19.27 11.55 18.44
CA ILE A 457 -19.54 10.14 18.67
C ILE A 457 -19.60 9.87 20.17
N ARG A 458 -20.61 9.09 20.57
CA ARG A 458 -20.70 8.49 21.91
C ARG A 458 -20.69 6.99 21.75
N PRO A 459 -19.58 6.29 22.15
CA PRO A 459 -19.58 4.83 22.15
C PRO A 459 -20.72 4.27 22.99
N ASN A 460 -21.43 3.27 22.48
CA ASN A 460 -22.48 2.57 23.20
C ASN A 460 -21.89 1.85 24.41
N ARG A 461 -20.74 1.19 24.21
CA ARG A 461 -20.00 0.50 25.27
C ARG A 461 -18.51 0.80 25.14
N ILE A 462 -17.83 0.92 26.31
CA ILE A 462 -16.38 0.87 26.40
C ILE A 462 -16.05 -0.37 27.24
N LEU A 463 -15.33 -1.30 26.65
CA LEU A 463 -15.03 -2.61 27.20
C LEU A 463 -13.53 -2.71 27.45
N PHE A 464 -13.14 -2.85 28.71
CA PHE A 464 -11.73 -2.99 29.09
C PHE A 464 -11.29 -4.45 29.04
N HIS A 465 -10.14 -4.68 28.48
CA HIS A 465 -9.55 -6.01 28.27
C HIS A 465 -8.12 -6.04 28.80
N SER A 466 -7.64 -7.24 29.10
CA SER A 466 -6.20 -7.44 29.24
C SER A 466 -5.52 -7.25 27.87
N PRO A 467 -4.24 -6.86 27.85
CA PRO A 467 -3.50 -6.78 26.59
C PRO A 467 -3.51 -8.09 25.78
N ALA A 468 -3.55 -9.24 26.44
CA ALA A 468 -3.61 -10.55 25.80
C ALA A 468 -4.96 -10.79 25.11
N ASP A 469 -6.06 -10.50 25.80
CA ASP A 469 -7.41 -10.70 25.27
C ASP A 469 -7.68 -9.76 24.08
N LEU A 470 -7.24 -8.50 24.17
CA LEU A 470 -7.41 -7.57 23.07
C LEU A 470 -6.60 -7.97 21.84
N ARG A 471 -5.38 -8.49 22.04
CA ARG A 471 -4.58 -9.07 20.94
C ARG A 471 -5.32 -10.21 20.21
N ALA A 472 -5.97 -11.08 20.99
CA ALA A 472 -6.77 -12.16 20.41
C ALA A 472 -7.96 -11.61 19.61
N LEU A 473 -8.67 -10.59 20.11
CA LEU A 473 -9.75 -9.91 19.40
C LEU A 473 -9.28 -9.27 18.10
N GLN A 474 -8.12 -8.64 18.11
CA GLN A 474 -7.49 -8.01 16.95
C GLN A 474 -6.90 -9.03 15.97
N LYS A 475 -6.86 -10.31 16.31
CA LYS A 475 -6.25 -11.41 15.55
C LYS A 475 -4.77 -11.17 15.22
N VAL A 476 -4.05 -10.54 16.16
CA VAL A 476 -2.61 -10.28 16.02
C VAL A 476 -1.83 -11.59 15.87
N GLY A 477 -0.94 -11.66 14.88
CA GLY A 477 -0.16 -12.87 14.59
C GLY A 477 -0.95 -14.00 13.90
N VAL A 478 -2.28 -13.91 13.80
CA VAL A 478 -3.17 -14.86 13.12
C VAL A 478 -3.65 -14.31 11.79
N ALA A 479 -4.12 -13.06 11.76
CA ALA A 479 -4.48 -12.36 10.53
C ALA A 479 -3.26 -11.69 9.91
N LEU A 480 -3.31 -11.42 8.60
CA LEU A 480 -2.27 -10.69 7.86
C LEU A 480 -2.10 -9.24 8.33
N LYS A 481 -3.18 -8.65 8.79
CA LYS A 481 -3.23 -7.30 9.37
C LYS A 481 -4.11 -7.34 10.61
N GLU A 482 -3.76 -6.54 11.59
CA GLU A 482 -4.56 -6.33 12.77
C GLU A 482 -5.94 -5.76 12.41
N GLN A 483 -6.97 -6.25 13.11
CA GLN A 483 -8.33 -5.79 12.91
C GLN A 483 -8.65 -4.70 13.94
N LYS A 484 -8.26 -3.46 13.68
CA LYS A 484 -8.58 -2.30 14.53
C LYS A 484 -10.04 -1.86 14.43
N VAL A 485 -10.67 -2.00 13.26
CA VAL A 485 -12.09 -1.71 13.06
C VAL A 485 -12.76 -2.95 12.49
N VAL A 486 -13.73 -3.48 13.23
CA VAL A 486 -14.51 -4.65 12.84
C VAL A 486 -15.94 -4.20 12.58
N ASP A 487 -16.42 -4.34 11.36
CA ASP A 487 -17.78 -4.06 10.98
C ASP A 487 -18.57 -5.37 10.96
N ARG A 488 -19.47 -5.53 11.93
CA ARG A 488 -20.36 -6.70 12.08
C ARG A 488 -21.80 -6.38 11.70
N ARG A 489 -22.03 -5.22 11.08
CA ARG A 489 -23.36 -4.89 10.60
C ARG A 489 -23.74 -5.87 9.48
N PRO A 490 -24.93 -6.45 9.48
CA PRO A 490 -25.39 -7.28 8.38
C PRO A 490 -25.37 -6.45 7.08
N GLU A 491 -24.82 -7.02 6.01
CA GLU A 491 -24.86 -6.41 4.69
C GLU A 491 -26.34 -6.22 4.32
N ALA A 492 -26.73 -5.00 3.97
CA ALA A 492 -28.02 -4.77 3.39
C ALA A 492 -28.08 -5.62 2.11
N SER A 493 -28.87 -6.69 2.13
CA SER A 493 -29.13 -7.48 0.93
C SER A 493 -29.53 -6.47 -0.15
N SER A 494 -28.73 -6.36 -1.21
CA SER A 494 -29.15 -5.72 -2.44
C SER A 494 -30.37 -6.50 -2.92
N GLY A 495 -31.56 -6.06 -2.51
CA GLY A 495 -32.81 -6.59 -3.00
C GLY A 495 -32.78 -6.53 -4.52
N PRO A 496 -33.35 -7.50 -5.23
CA PRO A 496 -33.39 -7.47 -6.68
C PRO A 496 -34.00 -6.13 -7.09
N ALA A 497 -33.28 -5.43 -7.99
CA ALA A 497 -33.76 -4.19 -8.59
C ALA A 497 -35.25 -4.37 -8.96
N GLY A 498 -36.09 -3.52 -8.40
CA GLY A 498 -37.53 -3.63 -8.51
C GLY A 498 -37.95 -3.86 -9.96
N GLY A 499 -38.63 -4.99 -10.17
CA GLY A 499 -39.29 -5.25 -11.42
C GLY A 499 -40.22 -4.09 -11.72
N GLY A 500 -39.95 -3.39 -12.83
CA GLY A 500 -40.84 -2.39 -13.35
C GLY A 500 -42.23 -3.01 -13.55
N GLU A 501 -43.20 -2.59 -12.77
CA GLU A 501 -44.60 -2.82 -13.09
C GLU A 501 -44.85 -2.18 -14.46
N SER A 502 -45.04 -3.05 -15.45
CA SER A 502 -45.55 -2.67 -16.75
C SER A 502 -46.97 -2.13 -16.57
N LEU A 503 -47.13 -0.84 -16.81
CA LEU A 503 -48.45 -0.21 -16.94
C LEU A 503 -49.25 -0.95 -17.99
N PRO A 504 -50.56 -1.30 -17.74
CA PRO A 504 -51.40 -1.92 -18.72
C PRO A 504 -51.65 -0.94 -19.89
N PRO A 505 -51.79 -1.43 -21.13
CA PRO A 505 -52.04 -0.59 -22.29
C PRO A 505 -53.39 0.14 -22.20
N PRO A 506 -53.50 1.34 -22.78
CA PRO A 506 -54.70 2.11 -22.73
C PRO A 506 -55.86 1.38 -23.48
N ARG A 507 -57.06 1.34 -22.87
CA ARG A 507 -58.25 0.80 -23.49
C ARG A 507 -58.64 1.64 -24.71
N GLU A 508 -58.64 1.01 -25.87
CA GLU A 508 -59.27 1.60 -27.07
C GLU A 508 -60.77 1.78 -26.84
N SER A 509 -61.23 3.00 -27.00
CA SER A 509 -62.63 3.33 -27.17
C SER A 509 -63.08 2.88 -28.57
N ARG A 510 -64.01 2.00 -28.67
CA ARG A 510 -64.76 1.71 -29.92
C ARG A 510 -66.12 2.45 -29.88
N PRO A 511 -66.66 2.70 -31.08
CA PRO A 511 -67.45 3.84 -31.45
C PRO A 511 -68.85 3.90 -30.84
#